data_cbe6d99b3d1f4b746120945ae878c10f
#
_entry.id   cbe6d99b3d1f4b746120945ae878c10f
#
_cell.length_a   1.000
_cell.length_b   1.000
_cell.length_c   1.000
_cell.angle_alpha   90.00
_cell.angle_beta   90.00
_cell.angle_gamma   90.00
#
_symmetry.space_group_name_H-M   'P 1'
#
loop_
_entity.id
_entity.type
_entity.pdbx_description
1 polymer ?
#
loop_
_entity_poly.entity_id
_entity_poly.type
_entity_poly.pdbx_seq_one_letter_code
_entity_poly.pdbx_strand_id
1 'polypeptide(L)'
;MTTASSPDFATVGTGYAAYSSGGRGRLRHDITARRVLTELGERPARVLDVGCGDGEMVLRLAAAGHHVTGVEKSSGMLTSAADRVAADPEIAERVTLSEGDIYDLPFEDGAFDAVVCHGVVMYLPDSVAPLAHLARLVAEGGILSVLTKNQLAVGVREALSGDYASARAQIESGRAASVGNLGITTRGDTPEHLDDLARANGLTPLPWQGVRIFHDHRTDWKPSEDEYREALETEWAASSRSPYRELGRLVHAVARREATA
;
A
#
# COMPACT_ATOMS: atom_id res chain seq x y z
N MET A 1 -20.76 5.94 23.82
CA MET A 1 -19.71 6.07 22.81
C MET A 1 -19.56 4.69 22.18
N THR A 2 -20.17 4.48 21.04
CA THR A 2 -20.10 3.22 20.29
C THR A 2 -18.73 3.18 19.62
N THR A 3 -17.86 2.30 20.07
CA THR A 3 -16.60 1.97 19.37
C THR A 3 -16.98 1.43 17.99
N ALA A 4 -16.69 2.19 16.92
CA ALA A 4 -16.78 1.67 15.58
C ALA A 4 -15.83 0.47 15.50
N SER A 5 -16.37 -0.73 15.40
CA SER A 5 -15.57 -1.94 15.22
C SER A 5 -14.84 -1.81 13.88
N SER A 6 -13.53 -2.01 13.90
CA SER A 6 -12.74 -2.16 12.67
C SER A 6 -13.39 -3.23 11.79
N PRO A 7 -13.37 -3.07 10.44
CA PRO A 7 -13.91 -4.07 9.53
C PRO A 7 -13.30 -5.43 9.83
N ASP A 8 -14.14 -6.47 9.89
CA ASP A 8 -13.68 -7.83 10.12
C ASP A 8 -13.05 -8.39 8.83
N PHE A 9 -11.73 -8.24 8.70
CA PHE A 9 -10.96 -8.79 7.59
C PHE A 9 -10.90 -10.34 7.61
N ALA A 10 -11.32 -10.98 8.70
CA ALA A 10 -11.34 -12.45 8.78
C ALA A 10 -12.31 -13.07 7.75
N THR A 11 -13.40 -12.37 7.40
CA THR A 11 -14.36 -12.83 6.38
C THR A 11 -13.94 -12.51 4.94
N VAL A 12 -12.92 -11.66 4.75
CA VAL A 12 -12.50 -11.15 3.43
C VAL A 12 -11.34 -11.97 2.84
N GLY A 13 -10.66 -12.80 3.66
CA GLY A 13 -9.38 -13.41 3.32
C GLY A 13 -9.31 -14.15 1.97
N THR A 14 -10.29 -15.01 1.65
CA THR A 14 -10.29 -15.75 0.35
C THR A 14 -10.56 -14.84 -0.85
N GLY A 15 -11.41 -13.83 -0.70
CA GLY A 15 -11.67 -12.83 -1.75
C GLY A 15 -10.48 -11.90 -1.98
N TYR A 16 -9.71 -11.62 -0.93
CA TYR A 16 -8.51 -10.78 -1.03
C TYR A 16 -7.39 -11.48 -1.80
N ALA A 17 -7.10 -12.74 -1.52
CA ALA A 17 -6.06 -13.50 -2.22
C ALA A 17 -6.32 -13.58 -3.74
N ALA A 18 -7.57 -13.85 -4.15
CA ALA A 18 -7.96 -13.85 -5.55
C ALA A 18 -7.83 -12.45 -6.21
N TYR A 19 -8.14 -11.40 -5.46
CA TYR A 19 -7.95 -10.02 -5.92
C TYR A 19 -6.46 -9.66 -6.01
N SER A 20 -5.67 -10.01 -5.00
CA SER A 20 -4.25 -9.69 -4.89
C SER A 20 -3.41 -10.34 -5.99
N SER A 21 -3.73 -11.60 -6.34
CA SER A 21 -3.07 -12.35 -7.41
C SER A 21 -3.58 -12.01 -8.82
N GLY A 22 -4.73 -11.36 -8.96
CA GLY A 22 -5.25 -10.92 -10.26
C GLY A 22 -4.42 -9.81 -10.89
N GLY A 23 -4.55 -9.58 -12.21
CA GLY A 23 -3.73 -8.62 -12.96
C GLY A 23 -3.63 -7.23 -12.32
N ARG A 24 -4.73 -6.68 -11.80
CA ARG A 24 -4.74 -5.38 -11.11
C ARG A 24 -4.06 -5.39 -9.74
N GLY A 25 -4.19 -6.49 -9.01
CA GLY A 25 -3.51 -6.69 -7.72
C GLY A 25 -2.00 -6.82 -7.92
N ARG A 26 -1.59 -7.70 -8.83
CA ARG A 26 -0.18 -7.90 -9.22
C ARG A 26 0.46 -6.57 -9.64
N LEU A 27 -0.21 -5.81 -10.54
CA LEU A 27 0.26 -4.50 -11.02
C LEU A 27 0.51 -3.50 -9.86
N ARG A 28 -0.42 -3.43 -8.90
CA ARG A 28 -0.26 -2.60 -7.70
C ARG A 28 1.00 -2.99 -6.93
N HIS A 29 1.18 -4.27 -6.66
CA HIS A 29 2.32 -4.75 -5.87
C HIS A 29 3.64 -4.55 -6.60
N ASP A 30 3.71 -4.82 -7.91
CA ASP A 30 4.94 -4.70 -8.67
C ASP A 30 5.39 -3.24 -8.81
N ILE A 31 4.47 -2.29 -9.03
CA ILE A 31 4.80 -0.86 -9.09
C ILE A 31 5.30 -0.36 -7.72
N THR A 32 4.60 -0.70 -6.64
CA THR A 32 4.98 -0.21 -5.31
C THR A 32 6.27 -0.87 -4.82
N ALA A 33 6.48 -2.17 -5.07
CA ALA A 33 7.73 -2.85 -4.78
C ALA A 33 8.91 -2.24 -5.54
N ARG A 34 8.75 -2.01 -6.86
CA ARG A 34 9.79 -1.36 -7.68
C ARG A 34 10.20 0.00 -7.09
N ARG A 35 9.23 0.80 -6.61
CA ARG A 35 9.54 2.08 -5.95
C ARG A 35 10.29 1.88 -4.64
N VAL A 36 9.81 1.03 -3.75
CA VAL A 36 10.46 0.77 -2.45
C VAL A 36 11.88 0.27 -2.66
N LEU A 37 12.09 -0.69 -3.55
CA LEU A 37 13.41 -1.24 -3.87
C LEU A 37 14.34 -0.18 -4.47
N THR A 38 13.83 0.73 -5.31
CA THR A 38 14.62 1.85 -5.85
C THR A 38 15.12 2.76 -4.74
N GLU A 39 14.30 3.04 -3.72
CA GLU A 39 14.67 3.91 -2.61
C GLU A 39 15.60 3.24 -1.58
N LEU A 40 15.51 1.90 -1.42
CA LEU A 40 16.37 1.13 -0.53
C LEU A 40 17.76 0.87 -1.12
N GLY A 41 17.86 0.73 -2.45
CA GLY A 41 19.08 0.33 -3.13
C GLY A 41 19.41 -1.16 -2.93
N GLU A 42 20.67 -1.53 -3.21
CA GLU A 42 21.08 -2.93 -3.30
C GLU A 42 21.50 -3.56 -1.94
N ARG A 43 21.68 -2.75 -0.89
CA ARG A 43 22.11 -3.27 0.40
C ARG A 43 20.96 -3.93 1.14
N PRO A 44 21.18 -5.10 1.78
CA PRO A 44 20.18 -5.68 2.66
C PRO A 44 19.72 -4.67 3.71
N ALA A 45 18.40 -4.50 3.82
CA ALA A 45 17.74 -3.54 4.70
C ALA A 45 16.78 -4.27 5.64
N ARG A 46 16.51 -3.68 6.80
CA ARG A 46 15.47 -4.11 7.73
C ARG A 46 14.18 -3.41 7.34
N VAL A 47 13.19 -4.19 6.92
CA VAL A 47 11.91 -3.65 6.45
C VAL A 47 10.78 -4.11 7.36
N LEU A 48 9.91 -3.19 7.76
CA LEU A 48 8.64 -3.48 8.41
C LEU A 48 7.50 -3.31 7.41
N ASP A 49 6.68 -4.35 7.23
CA ASP A 49 5.45 -4.29 6.42
C ASP A 49 4.23 -4.39 7.34
N VAL A 50 3.54 -3.26 7.54
CA VAL A 50 2.40 -3.13 8.46
C VAL A 50 1.09 -3.31 7.72
N GLY A 51 0.31 -4.32 8.13
CA GLY A 51 -0.84 -4.82 7.40
C GLY A 51 -0.38 -5.61 6.17
N CYS A 52 0.56 -6.55 6.39
CA CYS A 52 1.19 -7.30 5.31
C CYS A 52 0.24 -8.24 4.56
N GLY A 53 -0.95 -8.46 5.10
CA GLY A 53 -1.97 -9.28 4.48
C GLY A 53 -1.52 -10.72 4.25
N ASP A 54 -1.68 -11.20 3.02
CA ASP A 54 -1.24 -12.52 2.57
C ASP A 54 0.24 -12.58 2.14
N GLY A 55 1.05 -11.55 2.48
CA GLY A 55 2.49 -11.51 2.32
C GLY A 55 3.01 -11.09 0.95
N GLU A 56 2.18 -10.52 0.06
CA GLU A 56 2.62 -10.14 -1.30
C GLU A 56 3.84 -9.22 -1.32
N MET A 57 3.87 -8.20 -0.46
CA MET A 57 5.01 -7.28 -0.38
C MET A 57 6.17 -7.92 0.38
N VAL A 58 5.89 -8.65 1.46
CA VAL A 58 6.89 -9.41 2.22
C VAL A 58 7.74 -10.29 1.32
N LEU A 59 7.08 -11.09 0.46
CA LEU A 59 7.77 -12.02 -0.47
C LEU A 59 8.64 -11.27 -1.47
N ARG A 60 8.16 -10.16 -2.05
CA ARG A 60 8.92 -9.37 -3.03
C ARG A 60 10.18 -8.75 -2.43
N LEU A 61 10.05 -8.20 -1.23
CA LEU A 61 11.17 -7.55 -0.55
C LEU A 61 12.19 -8.57 -0.02
N ALA A 62 11.74 -9.70 0.50
CA ALA A 62 12.61 -10.77 0.95
C ALA A 62 13.35 -11.46 -0.23
N ALA A 63 12.66 -11.66 -1.37
CA ALA A 63 13.29 -12.16 -2.60
C ALA A 63 14.35 -11.20 -3.16
N ALA A 64 14.23 -9.89 -2.89
CA ALA A 64 15.25 -8.90 -3.23
C ALA A 64 16.42 -8.85 -2.22
N GLY A 65 16.42 -9.71 -1.18
CA GLY A 65 17.52 -9.84 -0.23
C GLY A 65 17.37 -9.02 1.05
N HIS A 66 16.23 -8.38 1.29
CA HIS A 66 15.96 -7.63 2.51
C HIS A 66 15.45 -8.54 3.65
N HIS A 67 15.68 -8.14 4.91
CA HIS A 67 15.08 -8.77 6.08
C HIS A 67 13.74 -8.10 6.37
N VAL A 68 12.65 -8.88 6.32
CA VAL A 68 11.30 -8.33 6.39
C VAL A 68 10.57 -8.82 7.64
N THR A 69 10.07 -7.89 8.42
CA THR A 69 9.11 -8.15 9.50
C THR A 69 7.72 -7.78 8.99
N GLY A 70 6.85 -8.77 8.82
CA GLY A 70 5.44 -8.56 8.46
C GLY A 70 4.57 -8.56 9.70
N VAL A 71 3.72 -7.54 9.84
CA VAL A 71 2.72 -7.45 10.92
C VAL A 71 1.33 -7.41 10.31
N GLU A 72 0.45 -8.30 10.75
CA GLU A 72 -0.93 -8.40 10.27
C GLU A 72 -1.89 -8.65 11.44
N LYS A 73 -3.04 -7.97 11.41
CA LYS A 73 -4.07 -8.09 12.46
C LYS A 73 -4.95 -9.34 12.28
N SER A 74 -5.16 -9.76 11.03
CA SER A 74 -5.97 -10.93 10.69
C SER A 74 -5.14 -12.20 10.78
N SER A 75 -5.43 -13.06 11.76
CA SER A 75 -4.75 -14.35 11.91
C SER A 75 -4.88 -15.23 10.67
N GLY A 76 -6.03 -15.19 9.97
CA GLY A 76 -6.25 -15.95 8.73
C GLY A 76 -5.35 -15.47 7.57
N MET A 77 -5.16 -14.15 7.42
CA MET A 77 -4.24 -13.61 6.42
C MET A 77 -2.79 -13.90 6.80
N LEU A 78 -2.45 -13.79 8.08
CA LEU A 78 -1.12 -14.10 8.59
C LEU A 78 -0.76 -15.58 8.36
N THR A 79 -1.70 -16.50 8.55
CA THR A 79 -1.52 -17.93 8.22
C THR A 79 -1.25 -18.12 6.74
N SER A 80 -2.02 -17.45 5.86
CA SER A 80 -1.78 -17.51 4.41
C SER A 80 -0.40 -16.97 4.04
N ALA A 81 0.04 -15.87 4.66
CA ALA A 81 1.39 -15.33 4.46
C ALA A 81 2.46 -16.33 4.91
N ALA A 82 2.28 -16.96 6.07
CA ALA A 82 3.23 -17.96 6.61
C ALA A 82 3.38 -19.16 5.69
N ASP A 83 2.25 -19.69 5.17
CA ASP A 83 2.26 -20.81 4.22
C ASP A 83 3.03 -20.47 2.94
N ARG A 84 2.86 -19.24 2.43
CA ARG A 84 3.56 -18.77 1.22
C ARG A 84 5.04 -18.55 1.46
N VAL A 85 5.42 -18.00 2.62
CA VAL A 85 6.82 -17.83 3.02
C VAL A 85 7.51 -19.17 3.19
N ALA A 86 6.85 -20.14 3.82
CA ALA A 86 7.40 -21.48 4.04
C ALA A 86 7.61 -22.28 2.74
N ALA A 87 6.94 -21.91 1.64
CA ALA A 87 7.13 -22.53 0.34
C ALA A 87 8.51 -22.26 -0.30
N ASP A 88 9.23 -21.24 0.17
CA ASP A 88 10.58 -20.87 -0.29
C ASP A 88 11.55 -20.72 0.91
N PRO A 89 12.42 -21.72 1.17
CA PRO A 89 13.33 -21.69 2.31
C PRO A 89 14.29 -20.50 2.32
N GLU A 90 14.75 -20.01 1.17
CA GLU A 90 15.65 -18.86 1.09
C GLU A 90 14.95 -17.55 1.50
N ILE A 91 13.67 -17.43 1.15
CA ILE A 91 12.82 -16.32 1.60
C ILE A 91 12.52 -16.45 3.09
N ALA A 92 12.19 -17.66 3.57
CA ALA A 92 11.81 -17.92 4.95
C ALA A 92 12.91 -17.50 5.96
N GLU A 93 14.18 -17.64 5.61
CA GLU A 93 15.31 -17.21 6.46
C GLU A 93 15.36 -15.69 6.69
N ARG A 94 14.69 -14.89 5.84
CA ARG A 94 14.70 -13.42 5.90
C ARG A 94 13.40 -12.83 6.40
N VAL A 95 12.40 -13.66 6.73
CA VAL A 95 11.06 -13.20 7.07
C VAL A 95 10.70 -13.55 8.50
N THR A 96 10.19 -12.56 9.22
CA THR A 96 9.51 -12.73 10.51
C THR A 96 8.08 -12.25 10.38
N LEU A 97 7.11 -13.06 10.77
CA LEU A 97 5.69 -12.70 10.76
C LEU A 97 5.16 -12.65 12.19
N SER A 98 4.35 -11.64 12.50
CA SER A 98 3.70 -11.51 13.80
C SER A 98 2.29 -10.93 13.68
N GLU A 99 1.41 -11.35 14.57
CA GLU A 99 0.11 -10.72 14.75
C GLU A 99 0.28 -9.37 15.47
N GLY A 100 -0.39 -8.32 15.01
CA GLY A 100 -0.30 -7.00 15.62
C GLY A 100 -1.22 -5.97 14.98
N ASP A 101 -1.41 -4.87 15.71
CA ASP A 101 -2.22 -3.73 15.27
C ASP A 101 -1.32 -2.52 14.99
N ILE A 102 -1.62 -1.77 13.93
CA ILE A 102 -0.89 -0.55 13.54
C ILE A 102 -0.81 0.49 14.68
N TYR A 103 -1.75 0.45 15.62
CA TYR A 103 -1.78 1.34 16.78
C TYR A 103 -0.93 0.87 17.96
N ASP A 104 -0.43 -0.39 17.94
CA ASP A 104 0.34 -1.00 19.04
C ASP A 104 1.46 -1.89 18.48
N LEU A 105 2.49 -1.25 17.94
CA LEU A 105 3.67 -1.92 17.38
C LEU A 105 4.81 -1.88 18.40
N PRO A 106 5.27 -3.03 18.93
CA PRO A 106 6.25 -3.09 20.01
C PRO A 106 7.70 -2.95 19.50
N PHE A 107 7.94 -1.97 18.65
CA PHE A 107 9.27 -1.72 18.08
C PHE A 107 9.84 -0.39 18.58
N GLU A 108 11.15 -0.35 18.72
CA GLU A 108 11.89 0.86 19.10
C GLU A 108 11.89 1.90 17.95
N ASP A 109 12.09 3.16 18.32
CA ASP A 109 12.23 4.25 17.35
C ASP A 109 13.46 4.01 16.47
N GLY A 110 13.31 4.23 15.16
CA GLY A 110 14.39 4.03 14.20
C GLY A 110 14.81 2.57 13.99
N ALA A 111 13.95 1.61 14.29
CA ALA A 111 14.30 0.19 14.17
C ALA A 111 14.44 -0.29 12.72
N PHE A 112 13.83 0.39 11.74
CA PHE A 112 13.71 -0.09 10.37
C PHE A 112 14.24 0.90 9.35
N ASP A 113 14.93 0.38 8.36
CA ASP A 113 15.45 1.15 7.21
C ASP A 113 14.32 1.48 6.20
N ALA A 114 13.23 0.70 6.21
CA ALA A 114 11.97 1.04 5.56
C ALA A 114 10.79 0.59 6.39
N VAL A 115 9.76 1.43 6.46
CA VAL A 115 8.44 1.09 6.99
C VAL A 115 7.43 1.20 5.86
N VAL A 116 6.76 0.09 5.54
CA VAL A 116 5.78 -0.03 4.46
C VAL A 116 4.40 -0.20 5.07
N CYS A 117 3.40 0.54 4.56
CA CYS A 117 2.01 0.44 4.96
C CYS A 117 1.11 0.61 3.74
N HIS A 118 0.80 -0.49 3.07
CA HIS A 118 0.15 -0.48 1.76
C HIS A 118 -1.29 -1.02 1.83
N GLY A 119 -2.25 -0.12 1.62
CA GLY A 119 -3.67 -0.49 1.55
C GLY A 119 -4.33 -0.68 2.92
N VAL A 120 -3.80 -0.06 3.97
CA VAL A 120 -4.31 -0.14 5.35
C VAL A 120 -4.99 1.16 5.75
N VAL A 121 -4.31 2.31 5.65
CA VAL A 121 -4.80 3.58 6.20
C VAL A 121 -6.12 4.04 5.60
N MET A 122 -6.46 3.59 4.40
CA MET A 122 -7.76 3.89 3.78
C MET A 122 -8.95 3.29 4.53
N TYR A 123 -8.74 2.30 5.39
CA TYR A 123 -9.76 1.64 6.20
C TYR A 123 -9.84 2.19 7.63
N LEU A 124 -8.90 3.05 8.01
CA LEU A 124 -8.85 3.64 9.34
C LEU A 124 -9.67 4.95 9.39
N PRO A 125 -10.11 5.36 10.57
CA PRO A 125 -10.87 6.62 10.74
C PRO A 125 -10.13 7.84 10.23
N ASP A 126 -8.82 7.88 10.44
CA ASP A 126 -7.91 8.92 9.94
C ASP A 126 -6.51 8.35 9.66
N SER A 127 -5.63 9.17 9.08
CA SER A 127 -4.23 8.81 8.80
C SER A 127 -3.24 9.45 9.79
N VAL A 128 -3.67 10.37 10.65
CA VAL A 128 -2.77 11.21 11.47
C VAL A 128 -2.01 10.37 12.48
N ALA A 129 -2.75 9.73 13.40
CA ALA A 129 -2.13 8.92 14.46
C ALA A 129 -1.37 7.69 13.92
N PRO A 130 -1.92 6.91 12.98
CA PRO A 130 -1.17 5.81 12.37
C PRO A 130 0.13 6.24 11.70
N LEU A 131 0.12 7.30 10.89
CA LEU A 131 1.34 7.74 10.19
C LEU A 131 2.37 8.33 11.14
N ALA A 132 1.97 9.03 12.19
CA ALA A 132 2.89 9.47 13.25
C ALA A 132 3.56 8.27 13.94
N HIS A 133 2.79 7.21 14.24
CA HIS A 133 3.33 6.00 14.84
C HIS A 133 4.31 5.27 13.92
N LEU A 134 3.99 5.14 12.63
CA LEU A 134 4.88 4.51 11.66
C LEU A 134 6.14 5.34 11.41
N ALA A 135 6.00 6.66 11.33
CA ALA A 135 7.13 7.54 11.09
C ALA A 135 8.23 7.38 12.16
N ARG A 136 7.88 7.25 13.46
CA ARG A 136 8.89 7.08 14.51
C ARG A 136 9.77 5.85 14.33
N LEU A 137 9.25 4.78 13.68
CA LEU A 137 9.96 3.53 13.47
C LEU A 137 11.01 3.58 12.36
N VAL A 138 11.00 4.64 11.54
CA VAL A 138 11.92 4.83 10.43
C VAL A 138 13.28 5.26 10.94
N ALA A 139 14.33 4.53 10.59
CA ALA A 139 15.72 4.87 10.92
C ALA A 139 16.19 6.12 10.16
N GLU A 140 17.29 6.72 10.61
CA GLU A 140 17.99 7.78 9.87
C GLU A 140 18.40 7.28 8.48
N GLY A 141 18.16 8.08 7.45
CA GLY A 141 18.32 7.70 6.05
C GLY A 141 17.23 6.78 5.49
N GLY A 142 16.37 6.23 6.35
CA GLY A 142 15.32 5.31 6.00
C GLY A 142 14.09 5.97 5.39
N ILE A 143 13.12 5.15 4.97
CA ILE A 143 11.90 5.61 4.30
C ILE A 143 10.62 5.12 4.98
N LEU A 144 9.56 5.96 4.92
CA LEU A 144 8.17 5.57 5.12
C LEU A 144 7.50 5.49 3.75
N SER A 145 6.88 4.36 3.45
CA SER A 145 6.17 4.10 2.18
C SER A 145 4.70 3.81 2.47
N VAL A 146 3.80 4.66 1.99
CA VAL A 146 2.35 4.58 2.24
C VAL A 146 1.60 4.50 0.92
N LEU A 147 0.77 3.47 0.77
CA LEU A 147 -0.17 3.34 -0.34
C LEU A 147 -1.59 3.42 0.18
N THR A 148 -2.35 4.40 -0.28
CA THR A 148 -3.75 4.61 0.13
C THR A 148 -4.63 5.01 -1.06
N LYS A 149 -5.94 5.15 -0.83
CA LYS A 149 -6.87 5.58 -1.87
C LYS A 149 -6.64 7.04 -2.23
N ASN A 150 -6.53 7.33 -3.52
CA ASN A 150 -6.33 8.67 -4.02
C ASN A 150 -7.65 9.46 -4.01
N GLN A 151 -7.68 10.53 -3.21
CA GLN A 151 -8.82 11.44 -3.13
C GLN A 151 -9.03 12.23 -4.43
N LEU A 152 -7.96 12.51 -5.19
CA LEU A 152 -8.04 13.27 -6.45
C LEU A 152 -8.75 12.50 -7.57
N ALA A 153 -8.72 11.14 -7.52
CA ALA A 153 -9.27 10.27 -8.56
C ALA A 153 -10.67 9.72 -8.24
N VAL A 154 -11.41 10.36 -7.32
CA VAL A 154 -12.77 9.92 -6.99
C VAL A 154 -13.68 10.03 -8.21
N GLY A 155 -14.51 9.00 -8.44
CA GLY A 155 -15.44 8.93 -9.55
C GLY A 155 -14.84 8.52 -10.90
N VAL A 156 -13.50 8.58 -11.06
CA VAL A 156 -12.86 8.23 -12.35
C VAL A 156 -13.13 6.79 -12.75
N ARG A 157 -12.94 5.84 -11.86
CA ARG A 157 -13.20 4.42 -12.12
C ARG A 157 -14.64 4.17 -12.50
N GLU A 158 -15.55 4.72 -11.72
CA GLU A 158 -16.99 4.56 -11.91
C GLU A 158 -17.41 5.12 -13.26
N ALA A 159 -16.92 6.31 -13.66
CA ALA A 159 -17.17 6.89 -14.97
C ALA A 159 -16.63 6.02 -16.11
N LEU A 160 -15.40 5.53 -16.00
CA LEU A 160 -14.78 4.64 -17.00
C LEU A 160 -15.48 3.28 -17.11
N SER A 161 -16.15 2.84 -16.03
CA SER A 161 -16.97 1.63 -16.02
C SER A 161 -18.41 1.85 -16.50
N GLY A 162 -18.79 3.08 -16.87
CA GLY A 162 -20.14 3.44 -17.33
C GLY A 162 -21.14 3.73 -16.21
N ASP A 163 -20.74 3.68 -14.94
CA ASP A 163 -21.59 4.07 -13.79
C ASP A 163 -21.50 5.59 -13.54
N TYR A 164 -22.09 6.36 -14.45
CA TYR A 164 -22.03 7.82 -14.41
C TYR A 164 -22.79 8.43 -13.21
N ALA A 165 -23.81 7.74 -12.69
CA ALA A 165 -24.57 8.22 -11.53
C ALA A 165 -23.69 8.18 -10.26
N SER A 166 -23.04 7.06 -10.00
CA SER A 166 -22.09 6.93 -8.88
C SER A 166 -20.87 7.82 -9.06
N ALA A 167 -20.34 7.94 -10.28
CA ALA A 167 -19.23 8.84 -10.58
C ALA A 167 -19.57 10.29 -10.22
N ARG A 168 -20.71 10.79 -10.70
CA ARG A 168 -21.16 12.15 -10.42
C ARG A 168 -21.35 12.39 -8.92
N ALA A 169 -22.01 11.48 -8.21
CA ALA A 169 -22.25 11.60 -6.78
C ALA A 169 -20.93 11.68 -5.98
N GLN A 170 -19.92 10.88 -6.36
CA GLN A 170 -18.60 10.92 -5.74
C GLN A 170 -17.86 12.22 -6.04
N ILE A 171 -17.89 12.71 -7.28
CA ILE A 171 -17.26 13.97 -7.70
C ILE A 171 -17.89 15.15 -6.98
N GLU A 172 -19.24 15.25 -6.95
CA GLU A 172 -19.96 16.34 -6.31
C GLU A 172 -19.79 16.36 -4.78
N SER A 173 -19.73 15.19 -4.16
CA SER A 173 -19.48 15.09 -2.70
C SER A 173 -18.03 15.37 -2.32
N GLY A 174 -17.10 15.27 -3.26
CA GLY A 174 -15.66 15.35 -3.01
C GLY A 174 -15.17 14.31 -1.99
N ARG A 175 -15.93 13.25 -1.76
CA ARG A 175 -15.63 12.22 -0.77
C ARG A 175 -15.29 10.90 -1.45
N ALA A 176 -14.12 10.38 -1.15
CA ALA A 176 -13.73 9.03 -1.53
C ALA A 176 -14.45 7.93 -0.71
N ALA A 177 -15.54 8.25 -0.04
CA ALA A 177 -16.35 7.28 0.68
C ALA A 177 -17.10 6.40 -0.34
N SER A 178 -16.41 5.41 -0.87
CA SER A 178 -17.01 4.35 -1.67
C SER A 178 -16.72 3.01 -1.02
N VAL A 179 -17.63 2.08 -1.19
CA VAL A 179 -17.38 0.69 -0.84
C VAL A 179 -16.24 0.21 -1.74
N GLY A 180 -15.12 -0.18 -1.14
CA GLY A 180 -13.97 -0.72 -1.85
C GLY A 180 -14.27 -2.09 -2.45
N ASN A 181 -13.33 -2.65 -3.20
CA ASN A 181 -13.46 -3.98 -3.83
C ASN A 181 -13.77 -5.12 -2.84
N LEU A 182 -13.53 -4.90 -1.56
CA LEU A 182 -13.76 -5.84 -0.46
C LEU A 182 -15.12 -5.62 0.25
N GLY A 183 -16.02 -4.79 -0.31
CA GLY A 183 -17.28 -4.48 0.35
C GLY A 183 -17.17 -3.55 1.57
N ILE A 184 -15.98 -3.03 1.87
CA ILE A 184 -15.68 -2.20 3.03
C ILE A 184 -15.61 -0.72 2.59
N THR A 185 -16.19 0.17 3.39
CA THR A 185 -16.08 1.62 3.16
C THR A 185 -14.63 2.07 3.30
N THR A 186 -14.15 2.82 2.32
CA THR A 186 -12.80 3.39 2.33
C THR A 186 -12.87 4.92 2.27
N ARG A 187 -11.93 5.60 2.91
CA ARG A 187 -11.67 7.02 2.71
C ARG A 187 -10.48 7.21 1.76
N GLY A 188 -10.30 8.41 1.24
CA GLY A 188 -9.12 8.81 0.46
C GLY A 188 -8.27 9.83 1.19
N ASP A 189 -7.01 9.88 0.80
CA ASP A 189 -6.06 10.94 1.18
C ASP A 189 -5.61 11.69 -0.07
N THR A 190 -5.28 12.98 0.06
CA THR A 190 -4.60 13.72 -1.00
C THR A 190 -3.08 13.58 -0.83
N PRO A 191 -2.30 13.69 -1.92
CA PRO A 191 -0.83 13.72 -1.81
C PRO A 191 -0.32 14.81 -0.86
N GLU A 192 -0.93 16.00 -0.92
CA GLU A 192 -0.57 17.15 -0.09
C GLU A 192 -0.78 16.83 1.40
N HIS A 193 -1.90 16.19 1.75
CA HIS A 193 -2.16 15.78 3.13
C HIS A 193 -1.12 14.77 3.64
N LEU A 194 -0.76 13.78 2.82
CA LEU A 194 0.28 12.79 3.17
C LEU A 194 1.66 13.45 3.33
N ASP A 195 2.00 14.39 2.46
CA ASP A 195 3.23 15.16 2.52
C ASP A 195 3.30 16.02 3.81
N ASP A 196 2.19 16.66 4.18
CA ASP A 196 2.11 17.46 5.41
C ASP A 196 2.26 16.60 6.66
N LEU A 197 1.65 15.42 6.67
CA LEU A 197 1.83 14.45 7.74
C LEU A 197 3.28 13.93 7.83
N ALA A 198 3.92 13.68 6.71
CA ALA A 198 5.33 13.29 6.69
C ALA A 198 6.22 14.38 7.30
N ARG A 199 6.06 15.65 6.86
CA ARG A 199 6.82 16.79 7.39
C ARG A 199 6.58 16.99 8.88
N ALA A 200 5.33 16.90 9.33
CA ALA A 200 4.98 17.04 10.75
C ALA A 200 5.65 15.98 11.65
N ASN A 201 6.07 14.85 11.06
CA ASN A 201 6.76 13.76 11.75
C ASN A 201 8.25 13.64 11.42
N GLY A 202 8.86 14.73 10.92
CA GLY A 202 10.31 14.82 10.68
C GLY A 202 10.79 14.00 9.48
N LEU A 203 9.92 13.78 8.49
CA LEU A 203 10.27 13.14 7.23
C LEU A 203 10.18 14.14 6.07
N THR A 204 11.08 14.00 5.10
CA THR A 204 11.09 14.78 3.85
C THR A 204 10.31 14.00 2.78
N PRO A 205 9.17 14.54 2.28
CA PRO A 205 8.42 13.89 1.20
C PRO A 205 9.24 13.78 -0.08
N LEU A 206 9.13 12.64 -0.74
CA LEU A 206 9.65 12.39 -2.08
C LEU A 206 8.51 12.50 -3.11
N PRO A 207 8.81 12.67 -4.42
CA PRO A 207 7.76 12.71 -5.43
C PRO A 207 6.83 11.50 -5.36
N TRP A 208 5.53 11.74 -5.18
CA TRP A 208 4.52 10.71 -5.09
C TRP A 208 4.17 10.09 -6.44
N GLN A 209 3.60 8.91 -6.44
CA GLN A 209 3.16 8.18 -7.63
C GLN A 209 1.66 7.88 -7.57
N GLY A 210 1.01 7.99 -8.74
CA GLY A 210 -0.30 7.38 -8.97
C GLY A 210 -0.15 5.90 -9.30
N VAL A 211 -1.01 5.05 -8.78
CA VAL A 211 -0.98 3.60 -8.99
C VAL A 211 -2.34 3.12 -9.49
N ARG A 212 -2.34 2.22 -10.48
CA ARG A 212 -3.53 1.75 -11.19
C ARG A 212 -4.24 2.89 -11.93
N ILE A 213 -3.52 3.50 -12.85
CA ILE A 213 -3.95 4.65 -13.66
C ILE A 213 -4.90 4.18 -14.78
N PHE A 214 -4.48 3.17 -15.56
CA PHE A 214 -5.18 2.75 -16.78
C PHE A 214 -6.01 1.47 -16.63
N HIS A 215 -5.78 0.67 -15.58
CA HIS A 215 -6.35 -0.68 -15.47
C HIS A 215 -7.39 -0.84 -14.34
N ASP A 216 -7.70 0.20 -13.56
CA ASP A 216 -8.57 0.05 -12.39
C ASP A 216 -10.03 -0.30 -12.74
N HIS A 217 -10.52 0.22 -13.86
CA HIS A 217 -11.88 -0.04 -14.35
C HIS A 217 -12.05 -1.45 -14.98
N ARG A 218 -10.95 -2.14 -15.35
CA ARG A 218 -10.96 -3.46 -15.98
C ARG A 218 -10.98 -4.57 -14.90
N THR A 219 -12.15 -4.85 -14.35
CA THR A 219 -12.29 -5.75 -13.19
C THR A 219 -11.93 -7.22 -13.49
N ASP A 220 -12.09 -7.63 -14.72
CA ASP A 220 -11.86 -8.98 -15.25
C ASP A 220 -10.58 -9.11 -16.07
N TRP A 221 -9.68 -8.13 -15.95
CA TRP A 221 -8.44 -8.11 -16.72
C TRP A 221 -7.52 -9.28 -16.36
N LYS A 222 -7.32 -10.16 -17.35
CA LYS A 222 -6.47 -11.36 -17.28
C LYS A 222 -5.45 -11.30 -18.43
N PRO A 223 -4.38 -10.51 -18.28
CA PRO A 223 -3.40 -10.33 -19.34
C PRO A 223 -2.58 -11.60 -19.58
N SER A 224 -2.06 -11.75 -20.81
CA SER A 224 -0.88 -12.57 -21.05
C SER A 224 0.34 -11.95 -20.35
N GLU A 225 1.43 -12.70 -20.20
CA GLU A 225 2.66 -12.16 -19.58
C GLU A 225 3.26 -11.02 -20.40
N ASP A 226 3.15 -11.05 -21.73
CA ASP A 226 3.62 -9.97 -22.58
C ASP A 226 2.76 -8.71 -22.45
N GLU A 227 1.43 -8.85 -22.46
CA GLU A 227 0.50 -7.74 -22.21
C GLU A 227 0.73 -7.15 -20.81
N TYR A 228 0.94 -8.01 -19.81
CA TYR A 228 1.20 -7.57 -18.44
C TYR A 228 2.49 -6.74 -18.33
N ARG A 229 3.57 -7.18 -18.99
CA ARG A 229 4.86 -6.48 -18.98
C ARG A 229 4.74 -5.10 -19.62
N GLU A 230 4.08 -4.99 -20.75
CA GLU A 230 3.82 -3.70 -21.40
C GLU A 230 2.93 -2.78 -20.57
N ALA A 231 1.90 -3.35 -19.91
CA ALA A 231 1.03 -2.61 -19.00
C ALA A 231 1.82 -2.07 -17.80
N LEU A 232 2.68 -2.89 -17.19
CA LEU A 232 3.52 -2.51 -16.05
C LEU A 232 4.46 -1.35 -16.40
N GLU A 233 5.15 -1.42 -17.55
CA GLU A 233 6.04 -0.35 -17.98
C GLU A 233 5.27 0.94 -18.35
N THR A 234 4.09 0.81 -18.93
CA THR A 234 3.21 1.96 -19.23
C THR A 234 2.72 2.64 -17.95
N GLU A 235 2.24 1.87 -16.97
CA GLU A 235 1.83 2.39 -15.67
C GLU A 235 3.02 3.02 -14.92
N TRP A 236 4.19 2.38 -14.96
CA TRP A 236 5.40 2.94 -14.36
C TRP A 236 5.79 4.28 -14.99
N ALA A 237 5.77 4.37 -16.32
CA ALA A 237 6.07 5.60 -17.04
C ALA A 237 5.11 6.75 -16.71
N ALA A 238 3.84 6.43 -16.46
CA ALA A 238 2.79 7.39 -16.11
C ALA A 238 2.79 7.76 -14.63
N SER A 239 3.21 6.83 -13.75
CA SER A 239 3.00 6.89 -12.30
C SER A 239 3.53 8.17 -11.64
N SER A 240 4.61 8.76 -12.14
CA SER A 240 5.23 9.97 -11.58
C SER A 240 4.97 11.24 -12.40
N ARG A 241 4.21 11.14 -13.50
CA ARG A 241 3.99 12.24 -14.45
C ARG A 241 2.60 12.81 -14.36
N SER A 242 2.48 14.11 -14.15
CA SER A 242 1.23 14.86 -14.33
C SER A 242 0.90 14.98 -15.85
N PRO A 243 -0.37 14.86 -16.27
CA PRO A 243 -1.58 14.70 -15.47
C PRO A 243 -1.95 13.22 -15.22
N TYR A 244 -1.11 12.26 -15.58
CA TYR A 244 -1.46 10.84 -15.49
C TYR A 244 -1.56 10.35 -14.04
N ARG A 245 -0.59 10.69 -13.19
CA ARG A 245 -0.52 10.22 -11.80
C ARG A 245 -1.75 10.62 -10.98
N GLU A 246 -2.36 11.77 -11.29
CA GLU A 246 -3.57 12.26 -10.62
C GLU A 246 -4.78 11.34 -10.85
N LEU A 247 -4.81 10.58 -11.96
CA LEU A 247 -5.86 9.63 -12.30
C LEU A 247 -5.71 8.27 -11.62
N GLY A 248 -4.55 8.00 -11.01
CA GLY A 248 -4.31 6.75 -10.30
C GLY A 248 -5.34 6.51 -9.21
N ARG A 249 -5.93 5.30 -9.17
CA ARG A 249 -6.89 4.90 -8.11
C ARG A 249 -6.29 5.03 -6.72
N LEU A 250 -4.99 4.79 -6.62
CA LEU A 250 -4.23 4.86 -5.38
C LEU A 250 -3.14 5.92 -5.50
N VAL A 251 -2.80 6.54 -4.38
CA VAL A 251 -1.63 7.38 -4.21
C VAL A 251 -0.57 6.61 -3.42
N HIS A 252 0.64 6.58 -3.95
CA HIS A 252 1.81 6.03 -3.29
C HIS A 252 2.72 7.17 -2.87
N ALA A 253 2.71 7.49 -1.60
CA ALA A 253 3.54 8.51 -0.98
C ALA A 253 4.75 7.84 -0.32
N VAL A 254 5.93 8.40 -0.55
CA VAL A 254 7.18 7.96 0.08
C VAL A 254 7.84 9.19 0.70
N ALA A 255 8.32 9.04 1.93
CA ALA A 255 9.04 10.11 2.61
C ALA A 255 10.29 9.55 3.29
N ARG A 256 11.36 10.34 3.37
CA ARG A 256 12.67 9.95 3.91
C ARG A 256 12.94 10.64 5.23
N ARG A 257 13.48 9.92 6.19
CA ARG A 257 14.12 10.52 7.36
C ARG A 257 15.55 10.91 6.99
N GLU A 258 15.84 12.19 7.06
CA GLU A 258 17.20 12.67 6.79
C GLU A 258 18.19 12.07 7.81
N ALA A 259 19.40 11.75 7.34
CA ALA A 259 20.46 11.35 8.24
C ALA A 259 20.95 12.58 9.01
N THR A 260 21.11 12.45 10.32
CA THR A 260 21.76 13.51 11.14
C THR A 260 23.24 13.56 10.74
N ALA A 261 23.72 14.76 10.39
CA ALA A 261 25.10 14.97 9.93
C ALA A 261 26.12 14.78 11.05
#